data_3c9cbcdd4a2f3141125ecbe6e6f684d0
#
_entry.id   3c9cbcdd4a2f3141125ecbe6e6f684d0
#
_cell.length_a   1.000
_cell.length_b   1.000
_cell.length_c   1.000
_cell.angle_alpha   90.00
_cell.angle_beta   90.00
_cell.angle_gamma   90.00
#
_symmetry.space_group_name_H-M   'P 1'
#
loop_
_entity.id
_entity.type
_entity.pdbx_description
1 polymer ?
#
loop_
_entity_poly.entity_id
_entity_poly.type
_entity_poly.pdbx_seq_one_letter_code
_entity_poly.pdbx_strand_id
1 'polypeptide(L)' 'NTMMVSLDEARRAFEHDYLVRLLRATEGNVTQAARMAQRNRTEFYKLLQRHNLTPALFKAEKEKA' A
#
# COMPACT_ATOMS: atom_id res chain seq x y z
N ASN A 1 6.85 12.21 -22.16
CA ASN A 1 7.22 11.94 -22.07
C ASN A 1 7.85 11.49 -22.02
N THR A 2 7.70 11.48 -22.23
CA THR A 2 8.42 11.12 -22.28
C THR A 2 9.20 10.74 -21.42
N MET A 3 9.04 10.65 -20.57
CA MET A 3 9.68 10.39 -19.67
C MET A 3 9.86 9.07 -19.53
N MET A 4 10.86 8.57 -19.84
CA MET A 4 11.11 7.22 -19.72
C MET A 4 11.80 7.00 -18.42
N VAL A 5 11.16 6.36 -17.49
CA VAL A 5 11.79 5.99 -16.24
C VAL A 5 12.18 4.54 -16.37
N SER A 6 13.07 4.09 -15.50
CA SER A 6 13.47 2.69 -15.53
C SER A 6 12.29 1.81 -15.15
N LEU A 7 12.37 0.54 -15.50
CA LEU A 7 11.32 -0.39 -15.16
C LEU A 7 11.14 -0.47 -13.64
N ASP A 8 12.26 -0.47 -12.92
CA ASP A 8 12.15 -0.54 -11.47
C ASP A 8 11.45 0.68 -10.90
N GLU A 9 11.72 1.85 -11.46
CA GLU A 9 11.05 3.05 -10.97
C GLU A 9 9.57 3.02 -11.29
N ALA A 10 9.23 2.54 -12.48
CA ALA A 10 7.83 2.46 -12.88
C ALA A 10 7.09 1.49 -11.98
N ARG A 11 7.72 0.35 -11.70
CA ARG A 11 7.10 -0.64 -10.85
C ARG A 11 6.92 -0.12 -9.44
N ARG A 12 7.92 0.56 -8.93
CA ARG A 12 7.84 1.08 -7.58
C ARG A 12 6.72 2.12 -7.46
N ALA A 13 6.61 2.99 -8.45
CA ALA A 13 5.57 3.99 -8.43
C ALA A 13 4.19 3.34 -8.47
N PHE A 14 4.03 2.32 -9.28
CA PHE A 14 2.77 1.63 -9.36
C PHE A 14 2.45 0.92 -8.05
N GLU A 15 3.44 0.24 -7.48
CA GLU A 15 3.22 -0.47 -6.24
C GLU A 15 2.82 0.48 -5.12
N HIS A 16 3.50 1.60 -5.05
CA HIS A 16 3.20 2.57 -4.01
C HIS A 16 1.76 3.04 -4.12
N ASP A 17 1.36 3.42 -5.32
CA ASP A 17 0.02 3.91 -5.54
C ASP A 17 -1.02 2.82 -5.24
N TYR A 18 -0.73 1.61 -5.67
CA TYR A 18 -1.63 0.50 -5.45
C TYR A 18 -1.82 0.23 -3.95
N LEU A 19 -0.71 0.23 -3.21
CA LEU A 19 -0.78 -0.03 -1.78
C LEU A 19 -1.53 1.07 -1.05
N VAL A 20 -1.33 2.31 -1.46
CA VAL A 20 -2.05 3.41 -0.84
C VAL A 20 -3.54 3.24 -1.06
N ARG A 21 -3.93 2.88 -2.27
CA ARG A 21 -5.34 2.67 -2.56
C ARG A 21 -5.93 1.54 -1.74
N LEU A 22 -5.17 0.46 -1.58
CA LEU A 22 -5.64 -0.65 -0.78
C LEU A 22 -5.82 -0.25 0.67
N LEU A 23 -4.84 0.47 1.20
CA LEU A 23 -4.93 0.86 2.60
C LEU A 23 -6.07 1.83 2.83
N ARG A 24 -6.34 2.69 1.88
CA ARG A 24 -7.48 3.59 2.00
C ARG A 24 -8.79 2.82 1.93
N ALA A 25 -8.89 1.89 1.00
CA ALA A 25 -10.10 1.13 0.84
C ALA A 25 -10.41 0.27 2.05
N THR A 26 -9.36 -0.22 2.71
CA THR A 26 -9.54 -1.07 3.87
C THR A 26 -9.36 -0.32 5.17
N GLU A 27 -9.15 0.98 5.09
CA GLU A 27 -8.98 1.83 6.27
C GLU A 27 -7.87 1.34 7.17
N GLY A 28 -6.77 0.94 6.56
CA GLY A 28 -5.60 0.52 7.30
C GLY A 28 -5.64 -0.92 7.78
N ASN A 29 -6.64 -1.68 7.36
CA ASN A 29 -6.75 -3.06 7.78
C ASN A 29 -5.81 -3.91 6.95
N VAL A 30 -4.65 -4.22 7.51
CA VAL A 30 -3.61 -4.94 6.77
C VAL A 30 -4.06 -6.33 6.37
N THR A 31 -4.77 -7.02 7.24
CA THR A 31 -5.22 -8.37 6.93
C THR A 31 -6.10 -8.36 5.69
N GLN A 32 -7.03 -7.42 5.64
CA GLN A 32 -7.93 -7.35 4.52
C GLN A 32 -7.21 -6.88 3.27
N ALA A 33 -6.32 -5.91 3.42
CA ALA A 33 -5.58 -5.40 2.26
C ALA A 33 -4.70 -6.49 1.67
N ALA A 34 -4.04 -7.27 2.51
CA ALA A 34 -3.18 -8.33 2.01
C ALA A 34 -4.00 -9.37 1.26
N ARG A 35 -5.19 -9.67 1.80
CA ARG A 35 -6.05 -10.63 1.14
C ARG A 35 -6.49 -10.13 -0.24
N MET A 36 -6.83 -8.85 -0.32
CA MET A 36 -7.24 -8.30 -1.60
C MET A 36 -6.09 -8.29 -2.60
N ALA A 37 -4.87 -8.11 -2.11
CA ALA A 37 -3.70 -8.13 -2.98
C ALA A 37 -3.23 -9.55 -3.27
N GLN A 38 -3.87 -10.54 -2.63
CA GLN A 38 -3.50 -11.94 -2.80
C GLN A 38 -2.07 -12.21 -2.37
N ARG A 39 -1.70 -11.61 -1.24
CA ARG A 39 -0.39 -11.83 -0.65
C ARG A 39 -0.60 -12.19 0.81
N ASN A 40 0.33 -12.95 1.38
CA ASN A 40 0.19 -13.22 2.80
C ASN A 40 0.62 -11.99 3.57
N ARG A 41 0.27 -11.96 4.85
CA ARG A 41 0.54 -10.78 5.66
C ARG A 41 2.01 -10.43 5.74
N THR A 42 2.85 -11.44 5.87
CA THR A 42 4.27 -11.19 5.99
C THR A 42 4.81 -10.47 4.78
N GLU A 43 4.45 -10.94 3.59
CA GLU A 43 4.91 -10.30 2.37
C GLU A 43 4.32 -8.92 2.22
N PHE A 44 3.07 -8.77 2.62
CA PHE A 44 2.42 -7.48 2.49
C PHE A 44 3.12 -6.44 3.38
N TYR A 45 3.48 -6.83 4.60
CA TYR A 45 4.21 -5.93 5.49
C TYR A 45 5.55 -5.53 4.89
N LYS A 46 6.23 -6.47 4.23
CA LYS A 46 7.48 -6.14 3.60
C LYS A 46 7.30 -5.11 2.50
N LEU A 47 6.22 -5.24 1.76
CA LEU A 47 5.93 -4.25 0.71
C LEU A 47 5.68 -2.88 1.32
N LEU A 48 4.94 -2.84 2.43
CA LEU A 48 4.67 -1.58 3.07
C LEU A 48 5.95 -0.93 3.57
N GLN A 49 6.85 -1.73 4.15
CA GLN A 49 8.10 -1.19 4.63
C GLN A 49 8.95 -0.67 3.50
N ARG A 50 8.94 -1.38 2.38
CA ARG A 50 9.72 -0.95 1.23
C ARG A 50 9.28 0.43 0.77
N HIS A 51 8.00 0.73 0.89
CA HIS A 51 7.48 2.01 0.44
C HIS A 51 7.26 3.00 1.58
N ASN A 52 7.73 2.65 2.77
CA ASN A 52 7.58 3.53 3.93
C ASN A 52 6.13 3.88 4.21
N LEU A 53 5.26 2.90 4.04
CA LEU A 53 3.85 3.11 4.30
C LEU A 53 3.49 2.56 5.67
N THR A 54 2.74 3.32 6.43
CA THR A 54 2.32 2.93 7.75
C THR A 54 0.81 2.75 7.76
N PRO A 55 0.32 1.52 7.93
CA PRO A 55 -1.12 1.30 7.88
C PRO A 55 -1.90 2.13 8.88
N ALA A 56 -1.29 2.42 10.03
CA ALA A 56 -2.00 3.19 11.03
C ALA A 56 -2.42 4.56 10.53
N LEU A 57 -1.69 5.11 9.57
CA LEU A 57 -2.03 6.41 9.04
C LEU A 57 -3.30 6.39 8.21
N PHE A 58 -3.74 5.21 7.84
CA PHE A 58 -4.93 5.07 7.01
C PHE A 58 -6.16 4.63 7.77
N LYS A 59 -6.03 4.51 9.09
CA LYS A 59 -7.18 4.11 9.85
C LYS A 59 -8.24 5.17 9.83
N ALA A 60 -9.48 4.72 9.92
CA ALA A 60 -10.58 5.65 9.85
C ALA A 60 -10.50 6.69 10.95
N GLU A 61 -10.74 7.92 10.56
CA GLU A 61 -10.70 8.99 11.53
C GLU A 61 -11.89 9.00 12.41
N LYS A 62 -12.94 8.37 11.98
CA LYS A 62 -14.16 8.41 12.76
C LYS A 62 -13.99 7.87 14.15
N GLU A 63 -12.94 7.12 14.36
CA GLU A 63 -12.73 6.61 15.67
C GLU A 63 -12.48 7.67 16.66
N LYS A 64 -12.03 8.79 16.18
CA LYS A 64 -11.71 9.82 17.06
C LYS A 64 -12.89 10.64 17.44
N ALA A 65 -13.90 10.54 16.74
CA ALA A 65 -15.06 11.40 16.97
C ALA A 65 -15.81 11.05 18.23
#